data_93ed01aea35631b06f911ade9a7a1f49
#
_entry.id   93ed01aea35631b06f911ade9a7a1f49
#
_cell.length_a   1.000
_cell.length_b   1.000
_cell.length_c   1.000
_cell.angle_alpha   90.00
_cell.angle_beta   90.00
_cell.angle_gamma   90.00
#
_symmetry.space_group_name_H-M   'P 1'
#
loop_
_entity.id
_entity.type
_entity.pdbx_description
1 polymer ?
#
loop_
_entity_poly.entity_id
_entity_poly.type
_entity_poly.pdbx_seq_one_letter_code
_entity_poly.pdbx_strand_id
1 'polypeptide(L)'
;IMKKVPWKRRGVQMTDTDMNNLSLYLEKNYGLTSDRVIAKAVDIVANDNSFHPIIDLLESLTWDGTPRIRNMLTHFFEASDPEYSGEIMKMHMLAAISRLYDPGKKYDIMLCLVGGQGTGKSTFFKYLAIRDEWFTDDVKRLDDKRVYEYLQGHWIVEMSEMNAVANARSIEETKSFLSRQKDTYRIPYERRAEDRYRQCVFCGTSNDLAFLPFDRTGNRRFGPVRVCPEKAETTIYSNEKESREYILQAWAEAMEIYRSGDFSLTFSPDMEDYVKALQKEFMPEDTQTGMIQAFLDRYEEDYVCSTIIYQAVFHHEGMVPKWQSKEIGDLMDNEIIGWEKHGTHRFPGSLGTQRSWKRIHPKKDGDGFINIDENTELPFE
;
A
#
# COMPACT_ATOMS: atom_id res chain seq x y z
N ILE A 1 -27.24 1.34 -19.25
CA ILE A 1 -28.49 1.83 -19.87
C ILE A 1 -29.48 2.19 -18.78
N MET A 2 -29.78 3.45 -18.60
CA MET A 2 -30.67 3.97 -17.53
C MET A 2 -32.17 3.86 -17.86
N LYS A 3 -32.54 3.85 -19.15
CA LYS A 3 -33.93 3.75 -19.59
C LYS A 3 -34.40 2.31 -19.76
N LYS A 4 -35.70 2.06 -19.61
CA LYS A 4 -36.31 0.78 -19.91
C LYS A 4 -36.11 0.41 -21.38
N VAL A 5 -35.65 -0.80 -21.63
CA VAL A 5 -35.54 -1.38 -22.95
C VAL A 5 -36.61 -2.48 -23.10
N PRO A 6 -37.06 -2.80 -24.35
CA PRO A 6 -38.16 -3.74 -24.60
C PRO A 6 -37.74 -5.24 -24.39
N TRP A 7 -36.53 -5.52 -23.94
CA TRP A 7 -36.06 -6.85 -23.60
C TRP A 7 -35.61 -6.98 -22.15
N LYS A 8 -35.52 -8.22 -21.65
CA LYS A 8 -35.08 -8.51 -20.29
C LYS A 8 -33.56 -8.46 -20.22
N ARG A 9 -33.03 -7.57 -19.37
CA ARG A 9 -31.60 -7.44 -19.08
C ARG A 9 -31.19 -8.29 -17.87
N ARG A 10 -29.93 -8.76 -17.84
CA ARG A 10 -29.38 -9.53 -16.73
C ARG A 10 -28.62 -8.69 -15.71
N GLY A 11 -28.25 -7.47 -16.05
CA GLY A 11 -27.47 -6.58 -15.19
C GLY A 11 -27.50 -5.12 -15.62
N VAL A 12 -26.74 -4.30 -14.95
CA VAL A 12 -26.62 -2.86 -15.21
C VAL A 12 -25.73 -2.58 -16.42
N GLN A 13 -24.64 -3.32 -16.55
CA GLN A 13 -23.69 -3.18 -17.66
C GLN A 13 -24.32 -3.66 -18.99
N MET A 14 -23.92 -3.04 -20.08
CA MET A 14 -24.30 -3.45 -21.41
C MET A 14 -23.54 -4.69 -21.85
N THR A 15 -24.24 -5.72 -22.29
CA THR A 15 -23.66 -7.00 -22.72
C THR A 15 -23.76 -7.14 -24.24
N ASP A 16 -23.02 -8.09 -24.83
CA ASP A 16 -23.17 -8.45 -26.24
C ASP A 16 -24.62 -8.85 -26.59
N THR A 17 -25.30 -9.51 -25.65
CA THR A 17 -26.73 -9.83 -25.80
C THR A 17 -27.59 -8.57 -25.89
N ASP A 18 -27.26 -7.52 -25.11
CA ASP A 18 -27.98 -6.23 -25.20
C ASP A 18 -27.72 -5.55 -26.54
N MET A 19 -26.46 -5.60 -27.06
CA MET A 19 -26.14 -5.08 -28.40
C MET A 19 -26.91 -5.82 -29.49
N ASN A 20 -26.94 -7.13 -29.46
CA ASN A 20 -27.68 -7.93 -30.42
C ASN A 20 -29.21 -7.62 -30.38
N ASN A 21 -29.77 -7.49 -29.18
CA ASN A 21 -31.17 -7.12 -29.03
C ASN A 21 -31.45 -5.69 -29.55
N LEU A 22 -30.50 -4.77 -29.34
CA LEU A 22 -30.60 -3.40 -29.85
C LEU A 22 -30.57 -3.38 -31.38
N SER A 23 -29.62 -4.09 -32.00
CA SER A 23 -29.54 -4.22 -33.48
C SER A 23 -30.83 -4.79 -34.04
N LEU A 24 -31.33 -5.88 -33.47
CA LEU A 24 -32.59 -6.51 -33.91
C LEU A 24 -33.80 -5.60 -33.76
N TYR A 25 -33.88 -4.84 -32.66
CA TYR A 25 -34.92 -3.86 -32.39
C TYR A 25 -34.90 -2.72 -33.40
N LEU A 26 -33.70 -2.21 -33.72
CA LEU A 26 -33.52 -1.11 -34.69
C LEU A 26 -33.83 -1.55 -36.12
N GLU A 27 -33.40 -2.75 -36.49
CA GLU A 27 -33.72 -3.39 -37.79
C GLU A 27 -35.24 -3.53 -37.96
N LYS A 28 -35.90 -4.15 -36.97
CA LYS A 28 -37.31 -4.47 -37.03
C LYS A 28 -38.22 -3.24 -37.04
N ASN A 29 -37.88 -2.21 -36.30
CA ASN A 29 -38.77 -1.03 -36.11
C ASN A 29 -38.38 0.17 -36.98
N TYR A 30 -37.11 0.23 -37.43
CA TYR A 30 -36.60 1.42 -38.16
C TYR A 30 -35.85 1.08 -39.44
N GLY A 31 -35.70 -0.21 -39.78
CA GLY A 31 -34.99 -0.66 -40.99
C GLY A 31 -33.45 -0.42 -40.94
N LEU A 32 -32.89 -0.23 -39.76
CA LEU A 32 -31.44 0.01 -39.56
C LEU A 32 -30.74 -1.35 -39.42
N THR A 33 -30.01 -1.77 -40.47
CA THR A 33 -29.41 -3.14 -40.59
C THR A 33 -27.91 -3.16 -40.39
N SER A 34 -27.22 -2.02 -40.26
CA SER A 34 -25.77 -1.95 -40.18
C SER A 34 -25.29 -1.96 -38.72
N ASP A 35 -24.92 -3.15 -38.23
CA ASP A 35 -24.35 -3.30 -36.87
C ASP A 35 -23.16 -2.38 -36.61
N ARG A 36 -22.31 -2.15 -37.61
CA ARG A 36 -21.16 -1.24 -37.51
C ARG A 36 -21.58 0.22 -37.25
N VAL A 37 -22.66 0.67 -37.88
CA VAL A 37 -23.17 2.03 -37.68
C VAL A 37 -23.88 2.13 -36.35
N ILE A 38 -24.64 1.12 -35.97
CA ILE A 38 -25.33 1.03 -34.68
C ILE A 38 -24.30 1.06 -33.54
N ALA A 39 -23.24 0.26 -33.60
CA ALA A 39 -22.18 0.25 -32.59
C ALA A 39 -21.54 1.63 -32.42
N LYS A 40 -21.18 2.31 -33.54
CA LYS A 40 -20.62 3.67 -33.48
C LYS A 40 -21.60 4.69 -32.89
N ALA A 41 -22.87 4.57 -33.22
CA ALA A 41 -23.89 5.48 -32.67
C ALA A 41 -24.07 5.26 -31.16
N VAL A 42 -24.01 4.00 -30.70
CA VAL A 42 -24.03 3.66 -29.27
C VAL A 42 -22.84 4.27 -28.54
N ASP A 43 -21.63 4.15 -29.09
CA ASP A 43 -20.41 4.71 -28.50
C ASP A 43 -20.50 6.24 -28.36
N ILE A 44 -20.97 6.92 -29.41
CA ILE A 44 -21.13 8.38 -29.40
C ILE A 44 -22.17 8.80 -28.38
N VAL A 45 -23.35 8.20 -28.38
CA VAL A 45 -24.43 8.52 -27.43
C VAL A 45 -24.03 8.18 -26.01
N ALA A 46 -23.31 7.10 -25.77
CA ALA A 46 -22.81 6.72 -24.45
C ALA A 46 -21.80 7.77 -23.93
N ASN A 47 -20.90 8.24 -24.79
CA ASN A 47 -19.93 9.27 -24.43
C ASN A 47 -20.63 10.61 -24.10
N ASP A 48 -21.59 11.03 -24.92
CA ASP A 48 -22.33 12.29 -24.73
C ASP A 48 -23.22 12.26 -23.46
N ASN A 49 -23.60 11.08 -22.99
CA ASN A 49 -24.41 10.86 -21.80
C ASN A 49 -23.61 10.15 -20.69
N SER A 50 -22.32 10.39 -20.62
CA SER A 50 -21.47 9.85 -19.58
C SER A 50 -21.88 10.37 -18.20
N PHE A 51 -21.81 9.51 -17.19
CA PHE A 51 -22.07 9.84 -15.80
C PHE A 51 -21.13 9.02 -14.91
N HIS A 52 -20.88 9.47 -13.70
CA HIS A 52 -20.01 8.77 -12.77
C HIS A 52 -20.80 8.25 -11.55
N PRO A 53 -21.17 6.97 -11.51
CA PRO A 53 -22.13 6.45 -10.54
C PRO A 53 -21.67 6.59 -9.08
N ILE A 54 -20.36 6.60 -8.84
CA ILE A 54 -19.80 6.79 -7.48
C ILE A 54 -19.92 8.26 -7.08
N ILE A 55 -19.57 9.19 -7.95
CA ILE A 55 -19.72 10.63 -7.70
C ILE A 55 -21.19 10.99 -7.45
N ASP A 56 -22.11 10.54 -8.32
CA ASP A 56 -23.54 10.80 -8.17
C ASP A 56 -24.07 10.30 -6.83
N LEU A 57 -23.59 9.12 -6.38
CA LEU A 57 -23.97 8.58 -5.08
C LEU A 57 -23.40 9.43 -3.94
N LEU A 58 -22.09 9.73 -3.96
CA LEU A 58 -21.44 10.52 -2.92
C LEU A 58 -22.05 11.91 -2.78
N GLU A 59 -22.39 12.55 -3.89
CA GLU A 59 -23.06 13.88 -3.90
C GLU A 59 -24.49 13.84 -3.34
N SER A 60 -25.15 12.69 -3.40
CA SER A 60 -26.47 12.49 -2.82
C SER A 60 -26.48 12.28 -1.31
N LEU A 61 -25.31 12.00 -0.71
CA LEU A 61 -25.21 11.77 0.73
C LEU A 61 -25.33 13.08 1.51
N THR A 62 -25.97 12.98 2.68
CA THR A 62 -26.05 14.08 3.65
C THR A 62 -25.49 13.59 4.97
N TRP A 63 -24.48 14.32 5.48
CA TRP A 63 -23.87 14.00 6.77
C TRP A 63 -24.80 14.39 7.92
N ASP A 64 -24.94 13.51 8.90
CA ASP A 64 -25.74 13.74 10.09
C ASP A 64 -25.03 14.56 11.19
N GLY A 65 -23.81 15.02 10.93
CA GLY A 65 -23.00 15.80 11.87
C GLY A 65 -22.22 14.99 12.89
N THR A 66 -22.32 13.64 12.88
CA THR A 66 -21.59 12.78 13.80
C THR A 66 -20.27 12.33 13.20
N PRO A 67 -19.11 12.69 13.78
CA PRO A 67 -17.80 12.25 13.30
C PRO A 67 -17.62 10.73 13.45
N ARG A 68 -17.30 10.04 12.36
CA ARG A 68 -17.12 8.59 12.32
C ARG A 68 -15.76 8.14 11.81
N ILE A 69 -15.17 8.91 10.88
CA ILE A 69 -13.94 8.51 10.20
C ILE A 69 -12.82 8.27 11.20
N ARG A 70 -12.63 9.20 12.14
CA ARG A 70 -11.56 9.11 13.14
C ARG A 70 -11.63 7.85 13.99
N ASN A 71 -12.83 7.38 14.29
CA ASN A 71 -13.06 6.24 15.18
C ASN A 71 -13.37 4.95 14.39
N MET A 72 -13.42 4.96 13.07
CA MET A 72 -13.92 3.83 12.27
C MET A 72 -13.13 2.55 12.50
N LEU A 73 -11.81 2.61 12.49
CA LEU A 73 -10.97 1.43 12.68
C LEU A 73 -10.94 0.97 14.15
N THR A 74 -11.08 1.87 15.10
CA THR A 74 -11.27 1.50 16.51
C THR A 74 -12.63 0.89 16.74
N HIS A 75 -13.68 1.47 16.15
CA HIS A 75 -15.06 0.98 16.28
C HIS A 75 -15.24 -0.48 15.82
N PHE A 76 -14.71 -0.84 14.66
CA PHE A 76 -14.88 -2.18 14.09
C PHE A 76 -13.79 -3.18 14.46
N PHE A 77 -12.59 -2.70 14.83
CA PHE A 77 -11.40 -3.53 14.94
C PHE A 77 -10.57 -3.31 16.19
N GLU A 78 -10.94 -2.37 17.07
CA GLU A 78 -10.09 -1.95 18.19
C GLU A 78 -8.64 -1.73 17.74
N ALA A 79 -8.47 -0.85 16.75
CA ALA A 79 -7.15 -0.52 16.21
C ALA A 79 -6.23 0.00 17.34
N SER A 80 -4.98 -0.48 17.34
CA SER A 80 -4.03 -0.28 18.45
C SER A 80 -3.64 1.18 18.70
N ASP A 81 -3.77 2.04 17.70
CA ASP A 81 -3.43 3.48 17.78
C ASP A 81 -4.58 4.30 17.19
N PRO A 82 -5.46 4.85 18.02
CA PRO A 82 -6.61 5.62 17.56
C PRO A 82 -6.27 6.90 16.80
N GLU A 83 -5.16 7.57 17.12
CA GLU A 83 -4.77 8.81 16.46
C GLU A 83 -4.26 8.53 15.04
N TYR A 84 -3.28 7.66 14.93
CA TYR A 84 -2.75 7.24 13.64
C TYR A 84 -3.78 6.54 12.77
N SER A 85 -4.54 5.59 13.35
CA SER A 85 -5.56 4.83 12.60
C SER A 85 -6.67 5.73 12.08
N GLY A 86 -7.06 6.75 12.84
CA GLY A 86 -8.03 7.76 12.41
C GLY A 86 -7.49 8.65 11.28
N GLU A 87 -6.23 9.09 11.37
CA GLU A 87 -5.64 9.96 10.37
C GLU A 87 -5.41 9.22 9.04
N ILE A 88 -4.89 7.99 9.08
CA ILE A 88 -4.70 7.20 7.85
C ILE A 88 -6.04 6.82 7.20
N MET A 89 -7.08 6.52 7.99
CA MET A 89 -8.41 6.23 7.46
C MET A 89 -9.01 7.45 6.77
N LYS A 90 -8.94 8.63 7.42
CA LYS A 90 -9.36 9.92 6.85
C LYS A 90 -8.64 10.20 5.53
N MET A 91 -7.32 10.07 5.52
CA MET A 91 -6.49 10.29 4.34
C MET A 91 -6.84 9.32 3.20
N HIS A 92 -7.08 8.04 3.53
CA HIS A 92 -7.47 7.02 2.55
C HIS A 92 -8.82 7.35 1.90
N MET A 93 -9.84 7.73 2.68
CA MET A 93 -11.16 8.12 2.15
C MET A 93 -11.08 9.39 1.31
N LEU A 94 -10.34 10.40 1.76
CA LEU A 94 -10.17 11.66 1.00
C LEU A 94 -9.39 11.44 -0.30
N ALA A 95 -8.40 10.54 -0.30
CA ALA A 95 -7.69 10.15 -1.51
C ALA A 95 -8.59 9.41 -2.51
N ALA A 96 -9.47 8.54 -2.00
CA ALA A 96 -10.45 7.84 -2.82
C ALA A 96 -11.42 8.83 -3.49
N ILE A 97 -11.92 9.83 -2.77
CA ILE A 97 -12.74 10.91 -3.34
C ILE A 97 -11.92 11.76 -4.32
N SER A 98 -10.72 12.20 -3.92
CA SER A 98 -9.87 13.06 -4.75
C SER A 98 -9.58 12.43 -6.11
N ARG A 99 -9.36 11.12 -6.18
CA ARG A 99 -9.12 10.41 -7.44
C ARG A 99 -10.36 10.26 -8.32
N LEU A 100 -11.56 10.40 -7.78
CA LEU A 100 -12.79 10.46 -8.60
C LEU A 100 -12.91 11.82 -9.29
N TYR A 101 -12.65 12.93 -8.58
CA TYR A 101 -12.77 14.28 -9.13
C TYR A 101 -11.52 14.75 -9.89
N ASP A 102 -10.35 14.24 -9.53
CA ASP A 102 -9.06 14.51 -10.19
C ASP A 102 -8.36 13.16 -10.48
N PRO A 103 -8.79 12.45 -11.56
CA PRO A 103 -8.24 11.15 -11.91
C PRO A 103 -6.71 11.18 -12.04
N GLY A 104 -6.04 10.27 -11.35
CA GLY A 104 -4.58 10.24 -11.27
C GLY A 104 -3.99 11.10 -10.15
N LYS A 105 -4.80 11.68 -9.27
CA LYS A 105 -4.32 12.40 -8.08
C LYS A 105 -3.26 11.60 -7.34
N LYS A 106 -2.16 12.26 -6.98
CA LYS A 106 -1.03 11.63 -6.27
C LYS A 106 -1.47 11.11 -4.91
N TYR A 107 -1.45 9.82 -4.76
CA TYR A 107 -1.62 9.11 -3.49
C TYR A 107 -1.03 7.71 -3.66
N ASP A 108 0.01 7.40 -2.92
CA ASP A 108 0.74 6.13 -3.04
C ASP A 108 0.81 5.33 -1.73
N ILE A 109 -0.01 5.70 -0.76
CA ILE A 109 -0.14 4.97 0.50
C ILE A 109 -1.24 3.91 0.37
N MET A 110 -0.93 2.69 0.78
CA MET A 110 -1.85 1.57 0.87
C MET A 110 -2.18 1.33 2.34
N LEU A 111 -3.45 1.47 2.71
CA LEU A 111 -3.94 1.12 4.04
C LEU A 111 -3.91 -0.39 4.22
N CYS A 112 -3.17 -0.90 5.22
CA CYS A 112 -3.01 -2.32 5.48
C CYS A 112 -3.58 -2.70 6.84
N LEU A 113 -4.63 -3.53 6.89
CA LEU A 113 -5.18 -4.07 8.12
C LEU A 113 -4.48 -5.39 8.48
N VAL A 114 -3.87 -5.45 9.66
CA VAL A 114 -3.03 -6.57 10.09
C VAL A 114 -3.55 -7.19 11.38
N GLY A 115 -3.85 -8.48 11.36
CA GLY A 115 -4.39 -9.19 12.53
C GLY A 115 -4.95 -10.55 12.17
N GLY A 116 -5.55 -11.25 13.15
CA GLY A 116 -6.01 -12.63 13.01
C GLY A 116 -6.89 -12.90 11.78
N GLN A 117 -6.96 -14.16 11.39
CA GLN A 117 -7.84 -14.61 10.31
C GLN A 117 -9.31 -14.53 10.72
N GLY A 118 -10.21 -14.27 9.76
CA GLY A 118 -11.67 -14.27 10.01
C GLY A 118 -12.18 -13.01 10.73
N THR A 119 -11.36 -12.00 10.93
CA THR A 119 -11.67 -10.78 11.67
C THR A 119 -12.46 -9.71 10.89
N GLY A 120 -12.80 -9.98 9.63
CA GLY A 120 -13.65 -9.08 8.83
C GLY A 120 -12.91 -8.01 8.03
N LYS A 121 -11.57 -8.07 7.94
CA LYS A 121 -10.75 -7.07 7.22
C LYS A 121 -11.20 -6.85 5.77
N SER A 122 -11.29 -7.92 4.99
CA SER A 122 -11.73 -7.85 3.58
C SER A 122 -13.20 -7.45 3.45
N THR A 123 -14.06 -7.91 4.38
CA THR A 123 -15.47 -7.49 4.42
C THR A 123 -15.60 -6.00 4.67
N PHE A 124 -14.76 -5.43 5.52
CA PHE A 124 -14.71 -3.99 5.77
C PHE A 124 -14.38 -3.21 4.48
N PHE A 125 -13.34 -3.60 3.74
CA PHE A 125 -12.98 -2.95 2.49
C PHE A 125 -14.07 -3.12 1.42
N LYS A 126 -14.73 -4.28 1.38
CA LYS A 126 -15.89 -4.50 0.52
C LYS A 126 -17.05 -3.57 0.86
N TYR A 127 -17.36 -3.37 2.15
CA TYR A 127 -18.40 -2.42 2.57
C TYR A 127 -17.97 -0.96 2.34
N LEU A 128 -16.68 -0.66 2.51
CA LEU A 128 -16.12 0.65 2.21
C LEU A 128 -16.35 1.03 0.73
N ALA A 129 -16.31 0.09 -0.19
CA ALA A 129 -16.63 0.32 -1.60
C ALA A 129 -18.12 0.61 -1.85
N ILE A 130 -19.00 0.50 -0.83
CA ILE A 130 -20.45 0.70 -0.85
C ILE A 130 -21.18 -0.36 -1.69
N ARG A 131 -20.76 -0.60 -2.93
CA ARG A 131 -21.32 -1.62 -3.83
C ARG A 131 -20.26 -2.64 -4.21
N ASP A 132 -20.67 -3.89 -4.31
CA ASP A 132 -19.78 -5.01 -4.64
C ASP A 132 -19.07 -4.80 -5.99
N GLU A 133 -19.75 -4.17 -6.96
CA GLU A 133 -19.23 -3.88 -8.29
C GLU A 133 -18.09 -2.83 -8.32
N TRP A 134 -17.87 -2.11 -7.22
CA TRP A 134 -16.78 -1.12 -7.05
C TRP A 134 -15.62 -1.63 -6.23
N PHE A 135 -15.68 -2.89 -5.82
CA PHE A 135 -14.66 -3.58 -5.05
C PHE A 135 -14.02 -4.70 -5.87
N THR A 136 -12.72 -4.90 -5.73
CA THR A 136 -12.03 -6.09 -6.23
C THR A 136 -10.92 -6.52 -5.30
N ASP A 137 -10.73 -7.83 -5.15
CA ASP A 137 -9.62 -8.50 -4.48
C ASP A 137 -8.84 -9.43 -5.43
N ASP A 138 -9.06 -9.29 -6.74
CA ASP A 138 -8.46 -10.15 -7.76
C ASP A 138 -7.00 -9.82 -8.11
N VAL A 139 -6.43 -8.76 -7.53
CA VAL A 139 -5.04 -8.36 -7.79
C VAL A 139 -4.07 -9.25 -7.02
N LYS A 140 -3.73 -10.41 -7.60
CA LYS A 140 -2.83 -11.41 -6.99
C LYS A 140 -1.37 -11.26 -7.43
N ARG A 141 -1.11 -10.57 -8.52
CA ARG A 141 0.23 -10.35 -9.09
C ARG A 141 0.29 -9.01 -9.80
N LEU A 142 1.35 -8.25 -9.57
CA LEU A 142 1.55 -6.91 -10.15
C LEU A 142 2.07 -6.97 -11.59
N ASP A 143 2.72 -8.08 -11.99
CA ASP A 143 3.25 -8.33 -13.32
C ASP A 143 2.23 -8.98 -14.29
N ASP A 144 1.00 -9.26 -13.84
CA ASP A 144 -0.07 -9.75 -14.71
C ASP A 144 -0.50 -8.64 -15.68
N LYS A 145 -0.49 -8.94 -16.98
CA LYS A 145 -0.96 -8.00 -18.01
C LYS A 145 -2.43 -7.59 -17.84
N ARG A 146 -3.22 -8.42 -17.15
CA ARG A 146 -4.62 -8.17 -16.85
C ARG A 146 -4.85 -7.32 -15.61
N VAL A 147 -3.80 -6.98 -14.85
CA VAL A 147 -3.95 -6.15 -13.65
C VAL A 147 -4.69 -4.85 -13.94
N TYR A 148 -4.46 -4.27 -15.11
CA TYR A 148 -5.12 -3.03 -15.54
C TYR A 148 -6.62 -3.21 -15.81
N GLU A 149 -7.03 -4.39 -16.25
CA GLU A 149 -8.45 -4.75 -16.44
C GLU A 149 -9.15 -4.86 -15.09
N TYR A 150 -8.46 -5.42 -14.06
CA TYR A 150 -8.97 -5.49 -12.68
C TYR A 150 -9.07 -4.14 -11.99
N LEU A 151 -8.38 -3.11 -12.45
CA LEU A 151 -8.50 -1.76 -11.88
C LEU A 151 -9.67 -0.97 -12.50
N GLN A 152 -10.16 -1.37 -13.66
CA GLN A 152 -11.23 -0.65 -14.35
C GLN A 152 -12.58 -0.82 -13.68
N GLY A 153 -13.22 0.30 -13.36
CA GLY A 153 -14.55 0.32 -12.74
C GLY A 153 -14.54 -0.01 -11.25
N HIS A 154 -13.38 -0.35 -10.68
CA HIS A 154 -13.24 -0.60 -9.25
C HIS A 154 -12.65 0.64 -8.54
N TRP A 155 -13.19 0.93 -7.37
CA TRP A 155 -12.83 2.09 -6.57
C TRP A 155 -11.92 1.73 -5.40
N ILE A 156 -12.27 0.65 -4.68
CA ILE A 156 -11.47 0.07 -3.61
C ILE A 156 -10.87 -1.24 -4.11
N VAL A 157 -9.55 -1.31 -4.14
CA VAL A 157 -8.79 -2.45 -4.66
C VAL A 157 -8.00 -3.08 -3.53
N GLU A 158 -8.37 -4.29 -3.13
CA GLU A 158 -7.70 -5.02 -2.06
C GLU A 158 -6.60 -5.93 -2.61
N MET A 159 -5.44 -5.88 -1.99
CA MET A 159 -4.39 -6.88 -2.11
C MET A 159 -4.52 -7.87 -0.94
N SER A 160 -5.38 -8.88 -1.13
CA SER A 160 -5.69 -9.87 -0.11
C SER A 160 -4.44 -10.63 0.33
N GLU A 161 -4.28 -10.79 1.65
CA GLU A 161 -3.14 -11.46 2.29
C GLU A 161 -1.78 -10.94 1.81
N MET A 162 -1.74 -9.72 1.27
CA MET A 162 -0.55 -9.10 0.67
C MET A 162 0.13 -9.95 -0.41
N ASN A 163 -0.60 -10.90 -1.00
CA ASN A 163 -0.07 -11.84 -1.99
C ASN A 163 0.57 -11.16 -3.20
N ALA A 164 -0.02 -10.05 -3.68
CA ALA A 164 0.54 -9.30 -4.81
C ALA A 164 1.91 -8.69 -4.48
N VAL A 165 2.12 -8.26 -3.23
CA VAL A 165 3.39 -7.72 -2.73
C VAL A 165 4.41 -8.83 -2.53
N ALA A 166 4.01 -9.94 -1.90
CA ALA A 166 4.88 -11.10 -1.66
C ALA A 166 5.34 -11.76 -2.98
N ASN A 167 4.48 -11.75 -4.02
CA ASN A 167 4.76 -12.30 -5.35
C ASN A 167 5.43 -11.29 -6.30
N ALA A 168 5.67 -10.05 -5.89
CA ALA A 168 6.38 -9.07 -6.71
C ALA A 168 7.84 -9.48 -6.91
N ARG A 169 8.39 -9.22 -8.10
CA ARG A 169 9.80 -9.54 -8.42
C ARG A 169 10.77 -8.73 -7.59
N SER A 170 10.35 -7.54 -7.19
CA SER A 170 11.11 -6.67 -6.30
C SER A 170 10.17 -5.73 -5.57
N ILE A 171 10.65 -5.19 -4.45
CA ILE A 171 9.93 -4.16 -3.71
C ILE A 171 9.78 -2.86 -4.52
N GLU A 172 10.75 -2.56 -5.39
CA GLU A 172 10.70 -1.42 -6.30
C GLU A 172 9.55 -1.55 -7.30
N GLU A 173 9.24 -2.76 -7.75
CA GLU A 173 8.07 -3.02 -8.60
C GLU A 173 6.77 -2.66 -7.87
N THR A 174 6.62 -3.09 -6.62
CA THR A 174 5.46 -2.74 -5.78
C THR A 174 5.38 -1.23 -5.56
N LYS A 175 6.49 -0.60 -5.18
CA LYS A 175 6.57 0.85 -4.99
C LYS A 175 6.22 1.62 -6.25
N SER A 176 6.75 1.17 -7.39
CA SER A 176 6.45 1.73 -8.71
C SER A 176 4.97 1.57 -9.05
N PHE A 177 4.41 0.39 -8.81
CA PHE A 177 3.00 0.12 -9.08
C PHE A 177 2.07 1.03 -8.27
N LEU A 178 2.29 1.14 -6.95
CA LEU A 178 1.46 1.98 -6.08
C LEU A 178 1.55 3.48 -6.44
N SER A 179 2.72 3.94 -6.92
CA SER A 179 2.96 5.35 -7.23
C SER A 179 2.44 5.81 -8.60
N ARG A 180 1.98 4.90 -9.44
CA ARG A 180 1.48 5.27 -10.77
C ARG A 180 0.20 6.09 -10.66
N GLN A 181 0.13 7.15 -11.42
CA GLN A 181 -1.05 7.99 -11.54
C GLN A 181 -1.94 7.57 -12.71
N LYS A 182 -1.34 6.94 -13.72
CA LYS A 182 -2.03 6.42 -14.91
C LYS A 182 -1.41 5.12 -15.36
N ASP A 183 -2.19 4.34 -16.07
CA ASP A 183 -1.78 3.11 -16.72
C ASP A 183 -2.04 3.22 -18.22
N THR A 184 -1.03 2.94 -19.04
CA THR A 184 -1.12 3.01 -20.50
C THR A 184 -1.24 1.60 -21.05
N TYR A 185 -2.39 1.24 -21.57
CA TYR A 185 -2.61 -0.08 -22.13
C TYR A 185 -3.67 -0.06 -23.25
N ARG A 186 -3.69 -1.14 -24.02
CA ARG A 186 -4.65 -1.33 -25.10
C ARG A 186 -5.72 -2.31 -24.65
N ILE A 187 -6.97 -1.89 -24.64
CA ILE A 187 -8.10 -2.80 -24.44
C ILE A 187 -8.13 -3.84 -25.57
N PRO A 188 -8.45 -5.10 -25.26
CA PRO A 188 -8.65 -6.10 -26.29
C PRO A 188 -9.61 -5.59 -27.38
N TYR A 189 -9.22 -5.76 -28.64
CA TYR A 189 -9.94 -5.30 -29.85
C TYR A 189 -9.85 -3.81 -30.18
N GLU A 190 -9.36 -2.96 -29.30
CA GLU A 190 -9.07 -1.56 -29.65
C GLU A 190 -7.76 -1.44 -30.46
N ARG A 191 -7.68 -0.41 -31.32
CA ARG A 191 -6.52 -0.23 -32.20
C ARG A 191 -5.37 0.51 -31.55
N ARG A 192 -5.65 1.32 -30.52
CA ARG A 192 -4.67 2.20 -29.90
C ARG A 192 -4.58 1.94 -28.40
N ALA A 193 -3.39 2.10 -27.84
CA ALA A 193 -3.21 2.21 -26.41
C ALA A 193 -3.65 3.61 -25.95
N GLU A 194 -4.30 3.69 -24.80
CA GLU A 194 -4.76 4.93 -24.20
C GLU A 194 -4.25 5.04 -22.77
N ASP A 195 -4.03 6.28 -22.35
CA ASP A 195 -3.74 6.61 -20.96
C ASP A 195 -5.02 6.60 -20.14
N ARG A 196 -5.04 5.79 -19.08
CA ARG A 196 -6.15 5.69 -18.15
C ARG A 196 -5.69 6.13 -16.77
N TYR A 197 -6.18 7.25 -16.33
CA TYR A 197 -5.88 7.81 -15.03
C TYR A 197 -6.56 7.00 -13.94
N ARG A 198 -5.81 6.69 -12.87
CA ARG A 198 -6.34 5.88 -11.76
C ARG A 198 -7.36 6.63 -10.95
N GLN A 199 -8.51 6.01 -10.76
CA GLN A 199 -9.60 6.48 -9.90
C GLN A 199 -9.79 5.61 -8.65
N CYS A 200 -8.97 4.55 -8.51
CA CYS A 200 -9.00 3.63 -7.38
C CYS A 200 -7.95 3.97 -6.32
N VAL A 201 -8.17 3.50 -5.09
CA VAL A 201 -7.18 3.43 -4.02
C VAL A 201 -6.89 1.98 -3.68
N PHE A 202 -5.67 1.72 -3.15
CA PHE A 202 -5.23 0.38 -2.78
C PHE A 202 -5.31 0.19 -1.29
N CYS A 203 -5.81 -0.95 -0.87
CA CYS A 203 -5.77 -1.42 0.50
C CYS A 203 -5.19 -2.84 0.55
N GLY A 204 -4.77 -3.27 1.71
CA GLY A 204 -4.19 -4.59 1.92
C GLY A 204 -4.66 -5.23 3.21
N THR A 205 -4.63 -6.55 3.25
CA THR A 205 -4.87 -7.32 4.46
C THR A 205 -3.73 -8.28 4.69
N SER A 206 -3.38 -8.51 5.95
CA SER A 206 -2.43 -9.56 6.34
C SER A 206 -2.86 -10.25 7.62
N ASN A 207 -2.58 -11.55 7.70
CA ASN A 207 -2.67 -12.32 8.93
C ASN A 207 -1.30 -12.46 9.60
N ASP A 208 -0.23 -12.17 8.88
CA ASP A 208 1.14 -12.14 9.37
C ASP A 208 1.50 -10.73 9.83
N LEU A 209 2.03 -10.60 11.03
CA LEU A 209 2.53 -9.33 11.55
C LEU A 209 3.78 -8.88 10.80
N ALA A 210 4.65 -9.80 10.42
CA ALA A 210 5.88 -9.49 9.69
C ALA A 210 5.65 -9.49 8.15
N PHE A 211 4.60 -8.84 7.69
CA PHE A 211 4.17 -8.87 6.28
C PHE A 211 4.90 -7.87 5.37
N LEU A 212 5.52 -6.85 5.95
CA LEU A 212 6.25 -5.87 5.15
C LEU A 212 7.56 -6.48 4.66
N PRO A 213 7.93 -6.23 3.41
CA PRO A 213 9.21 -6.66 2.92
C PRO A 213 10.33 -5.92 3.65
N PHE A 214 11.45 -6.60 3.85
CA PHE A 214 12.64 -5.97 4.40
C PHE A 214 13.20 -4.95 3.41
N ASP A 215 13.04 -3.68 3.72
CA ASP A 215 13.49 -2.57 2.88
C ASP A 215 14.05 -1.41 3.70
N ARG A 216 15.36 -1.24 3.60
CA ARG A 216 16.10 -0.17 4.29
C ARG A 216 15.81 1.23 3.77
N THR A 217 15.32 1.35 2.53
CA THR A 217 14.94 2.65 1.96
C THR A 217 13.57 3.12 2.46
N GLY A 218 12.90 2.28 3.26
CA GLY A 218 11.66 2.57 3.95
C GLY A 218 10.40 2.11 3.21
N ASN A 219 9.44 1.71 4.00
CA ASN A 219 8.14 1.18 3.56
C ASN A 219 7.03 2.26 3.54
N ARG A 220 7.37 3.54 3.30
CA ARG A 220 6.45 4.69 3.42
C ARG A 220 5.12 4.57 2.67
N ARG A 221 5.02 3.64 1.71
CA ARG A 221 3.79 3.39 0.95
C ARG A 221 2.84 2.42 1.63
N PHE A 222 3.27 1.82 2.72
CA PHE A 222 2.43 0.92 3.48
C PHE A 222 2.03 1.58 4.78
N GLY A 223 0.72 1.69 5.01
CA GLY A 223 0.16 2.19 6.25
C GLY A 223 -0.41 1.06 7.08
N PRO A 224 0.43 0.35 7.88
CA PRO A 224 -0.02 -0.79 8.65
C PRO A 224 -0.84 -0.34 9.86
N VAL A 225 -1.99 -0.98 10.06
CA VAL A 225 -2.83 -0.82 11.26
C VAL A 225 -3.06 -2.18 11.87
N ARG A 226 -2.60 -2.37 13.11
CA ARG A 226 -2.86 -3.59 13.86
C ARG A 226 -4.31 -3.59 14.36
N VAL A 227 -5.02 -4.69 14.13
CA VAL A 227 -6.42 -4.87 14.51
C VAL A 227 -6.60 -6.03 15.48
N CYS A 228 -7.44 -5.81 16.50
CA CYS A 228 -7.76 -6.76 17.56
C CYS A 228 -9.29 -6.83 17.77
N PRO A 229 -10.06 -7.26 16.76
CA PRO A 229 -11.53 -7.16 16.77
C PRO A 229 -12.22 -7.99 17.88
N GLU A 230 -11.53 -8.93 18.49
CA GLU A 230 -12.00 -9.62 19.69
C GLU A 230 -12.17 -8.72 20.91
N LYS A 231 -11.58 -7.53 20.88
CA LYS A 231 -11.69 -6.50 21.92
C LYS A 231 -12.65 -5.37 21.52
N ALA A 232 -13.09 -5.33 20.26
CA ALA A 232 -13.97 -4.28 19.76
C ALA A 232 -15.39 -4.43 20.35
N GLU A 233 -16.05 -3.30 20.61
CA GLU A 233 -17.44 -3.29 21.10
C GLU A 233 -18.41 -3.84 20.06
N THR A 234 -18.12 -3.64 18.78
CA THR A 234 -18.87 -4.19 17.67
C THR A 234 -17.93 -4.70 16.58
N THR A 235 -18.40 -5.62 15.76
CA THR A 235 -17.63 -6.11 14.61
C THR A 235 -18.37 -5.79 13.32
N ILE A 236 -17.65 -5.79 12.21
CA ILE A 236 -18.25 -5.55 10.89
C ILE A 236 -19.40 -6.52 10.55
N TYR A 237 -19.43 -7.67 11.21
CA TYR A 237 -20.44 -8.71 11.03
C TYR A 237 -21.62 -8.64 12.01
N SER A 238 -21.52 -7.86 13.10
CA SER A 238 -22.54 -7.82 14.16
C SER A 238 -23.91 -7.44 13.61
N ASN A 239 -23.96 -6.43 12.72
CA ASN A 239 -25.16 -6.04 11.99
C ASN A 239 -24.75 -5.41 10.66
N GLU A 240 -24.92 -6.13 9.57
CA GLU A 240 -24.52 -5.65 8.24
C GLU A 240 -25.18 -4.30 7.88
N LYS A 241 -26.45 -4.13 8.17
CA LYS A 241 -27.18 -2.90 7.84
C LYS A 241 -26.59 -1.71 8.59
N GLU A 242 -26.36 -1.83 9.87
CA GLU A 242 -25.78 -0.75 10.70
C GLU A 242 -24.34 -0.45 10.29
N SER A 243 -23.54 -1.47 9.99
CA SER A 243 -22.17 -1.31 9.50
C SER A 243 -22.14 -0.54 8.18
N ARG A 244 -23.04 -0.88 7.25
CA ARG A 244 -23.14 -0.17 5.97
C ARG A 244 -23.65 1.28 6.14
N GLU A 245 -24.61 1.53 7.03
CA GLU A 245 -25.09 2.87 7.36
C GLU A 245 -23.99 3.72 8.00
N TYR A 246 -23.21 3.13 8.93
CA TYR A 246 -22.05 3.79 9.53
C TYR A 246 -21.04 4.24 8.47
N ILE A 247 -20.68 3.34 7.54
CA ILE A 247 -19.75 3.61 6.44
C ILE A 247 -20.31 4.67 5.47
N LEU A 248 -21.60 4.63 5.15
CA LEU A 248 -22.22 5.67 4.29
C LEU A 248 -22.16 7.05 4.96
N GLN A 249 -22.42 7.15 6.26
CA GLN A 249 -22.29 8.40 6.99
C GLN A 249 -20.83 8.87 7.11
N ALA A 250 -19.88 7.96 7.19
CA ALA A 250 -18.47 8.33 7.11
C ALA A 250 -18.07 8.85 5.71
N TRP A 251 -18.64 8.32 4.64
CA TRP A 251 -18.47 8.91 3.31
C TRP A 251 -19.12 10.30 3.19
N ALA A 252 -20.27 10.50 3.81
CA ALA A 252 -20.89 11.84 3.86
C ALA A 252 -20.00 12.83 4.63
N GLU A 253 -19.42 12.41 5.77
CA GLU A 253 -18.41 13.18 6.52
C GLU A 253 -17.18 13.50 5.63
N ALA A 254 -16.64 12.50 4.93
CA ALA A 254 -15.50 12.67 4.04
C ALA A 254 -15.80 13.67 2.91
N MET A 255 -17.01 13.67 2.36
CA MET A 255 -17.43 14.62 1.32
C MET A 255 -17.47 16.06 1.84
N GLU A 256 -17.93 16.29 3.08
CA GLU A 256 -17.90 17.63 3.69
C GLU A 256 -16.45 18.12 3.89
N ILE A 257 -15.55 17.23 4.39
CA ILE A 257 -14.14 17.55 4.52
C ILE A 257 -13.50 17.82 3.14
N TYR A 258 -13.83 17.02 2.12
CA TYR A 258 -13.32 17.22 0.77
C TYR A 258 -13.78 18.57 0.18
N ARG A 259 -15.06 18.94 0.35
CA ARG A 259 -15.63 20.21 -0.12
C ARG A 259 -15.03 21.43 0.59
N SER A 260 -14.64 21.29 1.85
CA SER A 260 -13.97 22.38 2.58
C SER A 260 -12.59 22.72 2.00
N GLY A 261 -11.93 21.76 1.35
CA GLY A 261 -10.58 21.90 0.84
C GLY A 261 -9.49 21.92 1.93
N ASP A 262 -9.85 21.79 3.20
CA ASP A 262 -8.92 21.77 4.33
C ASP A 262 -8.53 20.33 4.69
N PHE A 263 -7.69 19.72 3.85
CA PHE A 263 -7.16 18.39 4.10
C PHE A 263 -5.80 18.17 3.39
N SER A 264 -5.04 17.21 3.90
CA SER A 264 -3.80 16.74 3.28
C SER A 264 -3.92 15.26 2.91
N LEU A 265 -3.22 14.86 1.85
CA LEU A 265 -3.04 13.45 1.46
C LEU A 265 -1.63 12.95 1.82
N THR A 266 -0.94 13.65 2.72
CA THR A 266 0.35 13.27 3.30
C THR A 266 0.30 13.47 4.80
N PHE A 267 1.04 12.67 5.53
CA PHE A 267 1.19 12.83 6.97
C PHE A 267 1.92 14.13 7.31
N SER A 268 1.72 14.62 8.52
CA SER A 268 2.58 15.64 9.12
C SER A 268 4.00 15.06 9.35
N PRO A 269 5.05 15.90 9.45
CA PRO A 269 6.41 15.41 9.72
C PRO A 269 6.51 14.51 10.96
N ASP A 270 5.87 14.89 12.05
CA ASP A 270 5.86 14.11 13.30
C ASP A 270 5.18 12.75 13.11
N MET A 271 4.06 12.72 12.38
CA MET A 271 3.36 11.48 12.07
C MET A 271 4.16 10.62 11.08
N GLU A 272 4.89 11.21 10.13
CA GLU A 272 5.77 10.46 9.22
C GLU A 272 6.85 9.70 9.99
N ASP A 273 7.46 10.31 10.99
CA ASP A 273 8.51 9.67 11.81
C ASP A 273 7.91 8.58 12.70
N TYR A 274 6.74 8.81 13.27
CA TYR A 274 5.99 7.77 13.97
C TYR A 274 5.68 6.56 13.06
N VAL A 275 5.14 6.80 11.86
CA VAL A 275 4.82 5.73 10.89
C VAL A 275 6.06 4.95 10.47
N LYS A 276 7.21 5.61 10.29
CA LYS A 276 8.49 4.93 10.00
C LYS A 276 8.91 3.99 11.15
N ALA A 277 8.74 4.42 12.38
CA ALA A 277 9.02 3.58 13.54
C ALA A 277 8.05 2.39 13.61
N LEU A 278 6.75 2.66 13.45
CA LEU A 278 5.71 1.64 13.44
C LEU A 278 5.93 0.59 12.33
N GLN A 279 6.32 1.00 11.13
CA GLN A 279 6.59 0.08 10.02
C GLN A 279 7.67 -0.95 10.34
N LYS A 280 8.66 -0.62 11.19
CA LYS A 280 9.70 -1.55 11.62
C LYS A 280 9.13 -2.74 12.40
N GLU A 281 8.06 -2.54 13.17
CA GLU A 281 7.39 -3.62 13.90
C GLU A 281 6.72 -4.67 13.00
N PHE A 282 6.40 -4.27 11.76
CA PHE A 282 5.77 -5.12 10.75
C PHE A 282 6.76 -5.70 9.73
N MET A 283 8.06 -5.47 9.94
CA MET A 283 9.12 -6.07 9.12
C MET A 283 9.63 -7.36 9.79
N PRO A 284 10.11 -8.34 9.00
CA PRO A 284 10.81 -9.48 9.58
C PRO A 284 12.05 -9.01 10.34
N GLU A 285 12.39 -9.73 11.41
CA GLU A 285 13.62 -9.47 12.16
C GLU A 285 14.84 -9.55 11.23
N ASP A 286 15.71 -8.55 11.32
CA ASP A 286 16.99 -8.57 10.60
C ASP A 286 18.00 -9.44 11.34
N THR A 287 17.89 -10.75 11.12
CA THR A 287 18.83 -11.73 11.68
C THR A 287 20.27 -11.46 11.23
N GLN A 288 20.48 -10.86 10.06
CA GLN A 288 21.81 -10.56 9.53
C GLN A 288 22.49 -9.46 10.33
N THR A 289 21.78 -8.39 10.66
CA THR A 289 22.30 -7.32 11.53
C THR A 289 22.72 -7.88 12.87
N GLY A 290 21.88 -8.71 13.51
CA GLY A 290 22.21 -9.33 14.79
C GLY A 290 23.43 -10.24 14.70
N MET A 291 23.56 -11.05 13.65
CA MET A 291 24.72 -11.92 13.43
C MET A 291 26.01 -11.12 13.20
N ILE A 292 25.95 -10.05 12.41
CA ILE A 292 27.09 -9.16 12.14
C ILE A 292 27.50 -8.45 13.43
N GLN A 293 26.56 -7.88 14.20
CA GLN A 293 26.86 -7.22 15.47
C GLN A 293 27.54 -8.18 16.46
N ALA A 294 26.94 -9.38 16.65
CA ALA A 294 27.50 -10.40 17.53
C ALA A 294 28.90 -10.87 17.13
N PHE A 295 29.21 -10.92 15.83
CA PHE A 295 30.55 -11.16 15.34
C PHE A 295 31.49 -10.00 15.66
N LEU A 296 31.07 -8.77 15.38
CA LEU A 296 31.90 -7.57 15.58
C LEU A 296 32.16 -7.25 17.05
N ASP A 297 31.28 -7.61 17.95
CA ASP A 297 31.47 -7.48 19.39
C ASP A 297 32.62 -8.36 19.91
N ARG A 298 32.87 -9.49 19.24
CA ARG A 298 33.97 -10.45 19.55
C ARG A 298 35.18 -10.26 18.67
N TYR A 299 35.09 -9.44 17.63
CA TYR A 299 36.18 -9.23 16.68
C TYR A 299 37.23 -8.31 17.31
N GLU A 300 38.48 -8.76 17.38
CA GLU A 300 39.55 -8.08 18.15
C GLU A 300 40.25 -6.96 17.37
N GLU A 301 40.15 -6.96 16.03
CA GLU A 301 40.87 -6.00 15.19
C GLU A 301 40.08 -4.69 15.07
N ASP A 302 40.81 -3.57 14.88
CA ASP A 302 40.25 -2.22 14.74
C ASP A 302 39.60 -1.95 13.37
N TYR A 303 39.89 -2.78 12.38
CA TYR A 303 39.40 -2.60 11.01
C TYR A 303 38.70 -3.85 10.50
N VAL A 304 37.56 -3.67 9.84
CA VAL A 304 36.82 -4.75 9.20
C VAL A 304 36.41 -4.36 7.78
N CYS A 305 36.27 -5.33 6.88
CA CYS A 305 35.73 -5.14 5.52
C CYS A 305 34.60 -6.14 5.23
N SER A 306 33.83 -5.85 4.18
CA SER A 306 32.70 -6.70 3.78
C SER A 306 33.11 -8.17 3.53
N THR A 307 34.33 -8.42 3.03
CA THR A 307 34.80 -9.79 2.77
C THR A 307 35.03 -10.56 4.05
N ILE A 308 35.58 -9.93 5.11
CA ILE A 308 35.78 -10.56 6.41
C ILE A 308 34.42 -10.93 7.01
N ILE A 309 33.46 -10.03 7.00
CA ILE A 309 32.08 -10.26 7.48
C ILE A 309 31.46 -11.40 6.69
N TYR A 310 31.56 -11.36 5.35
CA TYR A 310 31.03 -12.40 4.48
C TYR A 310 31.56 -13.81 4.80
N GLN A 311 32.85 -13.92 5.02
CA GLN A 311 33.49 -15.18 5.35
C GLN A 311 33.16 -15.66 6.78
N ALA A 312 33.23 -14.77 7.75
CA ALA A 312 33.08 -15.12 9.15
C ALA A 312 31.62 -15.33 9.59
N VAL A 313 30.71 -14.47 9.13
CA VAL A 313 29.30 -14.49 9.57
C VAL A 313 28.46 -15.42 8.71
N PHE A 314 28.67 -15.38 7.39
CA PHE A 314 27.87 -16.18 6.45
C PHE A 314 28.51 -17.48 6.02
N HIS A 315 29.70 -17.80 6.57
CA HIS A 315 30.45 -19.07 6.33
C HIS A 315 30.70 -19.35 4.83
N HIS A 316 30.96 -18.29 4.05
CA HIS A 316 31.31 -18.41 2.65
C HIS A 316 32.82 -18.31 2.42
N GLU A 317 33.32 -19.04 1.45
CA GLU A 317 34.72 -18.93 1.03
C GLU A 317 34.88 -17.95 -0.13
N GLY A 318 36.03 -17.25 -0.20
CA GLY A 318 36.38 -16.35 -1.30
C GLY A 318 35.96 -14.89 -1.10
N MET A 319 35.98 -14.13 -2.19
CA MET A 319 35.64 -12.71 -2.19
C MET A 319 34.13 -12.49 -2.19
N VAL A 320 33.69 -11.50 -1.43
CA VAL A 320 32.26 -11.13 -1.36
C VAL A 320 31.73 -10.67 -2.73
N PRO A 321 30.56 -11.17 -3.21
CA PRO A 321 29.90 -10.68 -4.42
C PRO A 321 29.49 -9.21 -4.29
N LYS A 322 29.47 -8.46 -5.41
CA LYS A 322 29.15 -7.03 -5.40
C LYS A 322 27.82 -6.67 -4.72
N TRP A 323 26.78 -7.47 -4.95
CA TRP A 323 25.46 -7.23 -4.37
C TRP A 323 25.49 -7.41 -2.85
N GLN A 324 26.16 -8.44 -2.35
CA GLN A 324 26.29 -8.74 -0.93
C GLN A 324 27.26 -7.78 -0.22
N SER A 325 28.32 -7.34 -0.92
CA SER A 325 29.19 -6.27 -0.40
C SER A 325 28.44 -4.94 -0.23
N LYS A 326 27.48 -4.66 -1.10
CA LYS A 326 26.61 -3.48 -0.96
C LYS A 326 25.70 -3.65 0.25
N GLU A 327 25.07 -4.79 0.38
CA GLU A 327 24.15 -5.10 1.49
C GLU A 327 24.86 -5.03 2.86
N ILE A 328 26.02 -5.68 2.99
CA ILE A 328 26.86 -5.59 4.20
C ILE A 328 27.28 -4.13 4.46
N GLY A 329 27.61 -3.40 3.39
CA GLY A 329 27.98 -1.99 3.49
C GLY A 329 26.84 -1.11 4.05
N ASP A 330 25.64 -1.32 3.56
CA ASP A 330 24.45 -0.62 4.01
C ASP A 330 24.12 -0.93 5.49
N LEU A 331 24.33 -2.20 5.92
CA LEU A 331 24.21 -2.60 7.33
C LEU A 331 25.23 -1.89 8.22
N MET A 332 26.48 -1.95 7.83
CA MET A 332 27.58 -1.34 8.59
C MET A 332 27.46 0.19 8.70
N ASP A 333 26.94 0.83 7.66
CA ASP A 333 26.81 2.29 7.63
C ASP A 333 25.59 2.80 8.44
N ASN A 334 24.53 1.99 8.66
CA ASN A 334 23.27 2.46 9.21
C ASN A 334 22.77 1.75 10.48
N GLU A 335 23.15 0.47 10.69
CA GLU A 335 22.54 -0.36 11.73
C GLU A 335 23.57 -0.86 12.78
N ILE A 336 24.84 -1.00 12.41
CA ILE A 336 25.87 -1.53 13.30
C ILE A 336 26.40 -0.47 14.24
N ILE A 337 26.40 -0.78 15.53
CA ILE A 337 26.86 0.13 16.59
C ILE A 337 28.35 -0.12 16.88
N GLY A 338 29.07 0.94 17.20
CA GLY A 338 30.47 0.89 17.61
C GLY A 338 31.48 0.85 16.46
N TRP A 339 31.02 1.07 15.20
CA TRP A 339 31.86 1.12 14.03
C TRP A 339 31.54 2.33 13.16
N GLU A 340 32.57 2.93 12.57
CA GLU A 340 32.43 4.08 11.67
C GLU A 340 33.10 3.82 10.31
N LYS A 341 32.59 4.44 9.27
CA LYS A 341 33.14 4.36 7.91
C LYS A 341 34.55 4.97 7.87
N HIS A 342 35.55 4.18 7.45
CA HIS A 342 36.96 4.65 7.44
C HIS A 342 37.49 4.97 6.03
N GLY A 343 36.93 4.45 4.96
CA GLY A 343 37.48 4.58 3.60
C GLY A 343 38.14 3.27 3.14
N THR A 344 39.45 3.28 2.85
CA THR A 344 40.18 2.09 2.42
C THR A 344 41.27 1.70 3.41
N HIS A 345 41.36 0.39 3.71
CA HIS A 345 42.38 -0.20 4.57
C HIS A 345 43.01 -1.41 3.86
N ARG A 346 44.31 -1.66 4.12
CA ARG A 346 45.03 -2.81 3.57
C ARG A 346 44.98 -3.96 4.57
N PHE A 347 44.25 -5.00 4.23
CA PHE A 347 44.12 -6.22 5.00
C PHE A 347 45.22 -7.24 4.65
N PRO A 348 45.61 -8.13 5.57
CA PRO A 348 46.62 -9.14 5.32
C PRO A 348 46.16 -10.20 4.30
N GLY A 349 47.16 -10.91 3.73
CA GLY A 349 46.92 -12.02 2.81
C GLY A 349 46.26 -11.63 1.49
N SER A 350 45.35 -12.45 1.02
CA SER A 350 44.65 -12.29 -0.28
C SER A 350 43.59 -11.21 -0.28
N LEU A 351 43.24 -10.61 0.85
CA LEU A 351 42.22 -9.61 0.97
C LEU A 351 42.62 -8.25 0.35
N GLY A 352 43.94 -7.90 0.46
CA GLY A 352 44.45 -6.68 -0.17
C GLY A 352 43.83 -5.38 0.38
N THR A 353 43.68 -4.36 -0.48
CA THR A 353 43.09 -3.07 -0.07
C THR A 353 41.61 -3.07 -0.37
N GLN A 354 40.78 -2.86 0.66
CA GLN A 354 39.33 -2.83 0.56
C GLN A 354 38.74 -1.63 1.30
N ARG A 355 37.51 -1.27 0.99
CA ARG A 355 36.68 -0.40 1.85
C ARG A 355 36.56 -1.03 3.22
N SER A 356 36.64 -0.19 4.25
CA SER A 356 36.68 -0.65 5.64
C SER A 356 35.85 0.22 6.57
N TRP A 357 35.51 -0.36 7.70
CA TRP A 357 34.99 0.31 8.88
C TRP A 357 36.01 0.18 9.99
N LYS A 358 36.07 1.21 10.85
CA LYS A 358 36.95 1.29 11.98
C LYS A 358 36.13 1.24 13.27
N ARG A 359 36.65 0.54 14.29
CA ARG A 359 36.04 0.48 15.63
C ARG A 359 36.10 1.85 16.28
N ILE A 360 34.98 2.30 16.84
CA ILE A 360 34.90 3.51 17.66
C ILE A 360 35.36 3.13 19.07
N HIS A 361 36.52 3.62 19.47
CA HIS A 361 36.97 3.49 20.83
C HIS A 361 36.42 4.66 21.69
N PRO A 362 35.83 4.41 22.86
CA PRO A 362 35.43 5.49 23.76
C PRO A 362 36.65 6.33 24.11
N LYS A 363 36.51 7.66 24.03
CA LYS A 363 37.59 8.58 24.47
C LYS A 363 37.88 8.32 25.94
N LYS A 364 39.13 7.94 26.26
CA LYS A 364 39.62 7.89 27.65
C LYS A 364 40.06 9.30 28.03
N ASP A 365 39.48 9.86 29.06
CA ASP A 365 40.02 11.05 29.69
C ASP A 365 41.37 10.74 30.32
N GLY A 366 42.23 11.79 30.52
CA GLY A 366 43.63 11.64 30.97
C GLY A 366 43.82 10.89 32.28
N ASP A 367 42.77 10.62 33.06
CA ASP A 367 42.77 9.89 34.32
C ASP A 367 42.26 8.42 34.20
N GLY A 368 42.02 7.94 33.01
CA GLY A 368 41.67 6.53 32.78
C GLY A 368 40.18 6.19 33.06
N PHE A 369 39.33 7.15 33.32
CA PHE A 369 37.89 6.98 33.48
C PHE A 369 37.14 7.13 32.16
N ILE A 370 36.09 6.33 31.98
CA ILE A 370 35.18 6.44 30.86
C ILE A 370 34.12 7.49 31.21
N ASN A 371 34.04 8.60 30.47
CA ASN A 371 32.93 9.51 30.60
C ASN A 371 31.69 8.87 29.99
N ILE A 372 30.73 8.53 30.80
CA ILE A 372 29.38 8.12 30.37
C ILE A 372 28.59 9.42 30.33
N ASP A 373 28.23 9.90 29.15
CA ASP A 373 27.31 11.03 29.00
C ASP A 373 25.99 10.71 29.71
N GLU A 374 25.41 11.70 30.41
CA GLU A 374 24.20 11.58 31.24
C GLU A 374 22.95 11.06 30.50
N ASN A 375 23.03 10.81 29.18
CA ASN A 375 21.96 10.25 28.34
C ASN A 375 22.17 8.82 27.93
N THR A 376 23.14 8.08 28.48
CA THR A 376 23.32 6.67 28.17
C THR A 376 22.52 5.85 29.19
N GLU A 377 21.35 5.36 28.83
CA GLU A 377 20.62 4.37 29.60
C GLU A 377 21.51 3.14 29.81
N LEU A 378 21.79 2.84 31.06
CA LEU A 378 22.54 1.62 31.42
C LEU A 378 21.64 0.41 31.15
N PRO A 379 22.16 -0.67 30.54
CA PRO A 379 21.35 -1.82 30.13
C PRO A 379 20.85 -2.71 31.28
N PHE A 380 20.83 -2.21 32.52
CA PHE A 380 20.36 -2.93 33.70
C PHE A 380 19.58 -1.97 34.65
N GLU A 381 18.32 -1.74 34.34
CA GLU A 381 17.25 -1.53 35.32
C GLU A 381 15.98 -2.21 34.79
#